data_2907420f6cec5155e0957dc5bf827840
#
_entry.id   2907420f6cec5155e0957dc5bf827840
#
_cell.length_a   1.000
_cell.length_b   1.000
_cell.length_c   1.000
_cell.angle_alpha   90.00
_cell.angle_beta   90.00
_cell.angle_gamma   90.00
#
_symmetry.space_group_name_H-M   'P 1'
#
loop_
_entity.id
_entity.type
_entity.pdbx_description
1 polymer ?
#
loop_
_entity_poly.entity_id
_entity_poly.type
_entity_poly.pdbx_seq_one_letter_code
_entity_poly.pdbx_strand_id
1 'polypeptide(L)' 'MQIEIQIPKAVLFDVKYTVEQATNFAKKEVALGFYMQKGGSVALCSQIAGMSEKEFLVEVKDRK' A
#
# COMPACT_ATOMS: atom_id res chain seq x y z
N MET A 1 13.44 3.13 -2.03
CA MET A 1 13.27 1.82 -1.34
C MET A 1 12.26 0.97 -2.10
N GLN A 2 12.63 -0.26 -2.37
CA GLN A 2 11.72 -1.20 -3.01
C GLN A 2 11.38 -2.33 -2.05
N ILE A 3 10.11 -2.65 -1.98
CA ILE A 3 9.62 -3.75 -1.15
C ILE A 3 9.00 -4.77 -2.08
N GLU A 4 9.51 -5.99 -2.03
CA GLU A 4 8.94 -7.08 -2.82
C GLU A 4 8.03 -7.91 -1.93
N ILE A 5 6.84 -8.17 -2.43
CA ILE A 5 5.86 -8.99 -1.73
C ILE A 5 5.43 -10.09 -2.69
N GLN A 6 5.57 -11.34 -2.25
CA GLN A 6 5.11 -12.46 -3.04
C GLN A 6 3.70 -12.85 -2.60
N ILE A 7 2.79 -12.84 -3.56
CA ILE A 7 1.40 -13.20 -3.30
C ILE A 7 1.09 -14.48 -4.05
N PRO A 8 0.65 -15.54 -3.36
CA PRO A 8 0.30 -16.79 -4.02
C PRO A 8 -0.79 -16.57 -5.07
N LYS A 9 -0.62 -17.22 -6.22
CA LYS A 9 -1.61 -17.10 -7.31
C LYS A 9 -3.01 -17.48 -6.88
N ALA A 10 -3.12 -18.44 -5.97
CA ALA A 10 -4.43 -18.86 -5.47
C ALA A 10 -5.18 -17.71 -4.81
N VAL A 11 -4.47 -16.84 -4.07
CA VAL A 11 -5.08 -15.67 -3.44
C VAL A 11 -5.58 -14.69 -4.50
N LEU A 12 -4.79 -14.46 -5.54
CA LEU A 12 -5.18 -13.57 -6.62
C LEU A 12 -6.45 -14.06 -7.31
N PHE A 13 -6.55 -15.38 -7.47
CA PHE A 13 -7.72 -15.98 -8.08
C PHE A 13 -8.96 -15.76 -7.22
N ASP A 14 -8.82 -15.96 -5.90
CA ASP A 14 -9.91 -15.78 -4.94
C ASP A 14 -10.45 -14.36 -4.92
N VAL A 15 -9.57 -13.37 -4.93
CA VAL A 15 -9.97 -11.96 -4.83
C VAL A 15 -10.19 -11.31 -6.19
N LYS A 16 -9.96 -12.07 -7.27
CA LYS A 16 -10.12 -11.60 -8.66
C LYS A 16 -9.27 -10.38 -8.98
N TYR A 17 -8.04 -10.39 -8.48
CA TYR A 17 -7.07 -9.33 -8.76
C TYR A 17 -6.03 -9.80 -9.76
N THR A 18 -5.55 -8.88 -10.58
CA THR A 18 -4.35 -9.10 -11.38
C THR A 18 -3.13 -8.94 -10.47
N VAL A 19 -1.97 -9.42 -10.95
CA VAL A 19 -0.72 -9.23 -10.20
C VAL A 19 -0.46 -7.76 -9.95
N GLU A 20 -0.71 -6.90 -10.95
CA GLU A 20 -0.51 -5.47 -10.82
C GLU A 20 -1.44 -4.86 -9.75
N GLN A 21 -2.71 -5.22 -9.78
CA GLN A 21 -3.66 -4.73 -8.79
C GLN A 21 -3.28 -5.16 -7.38
N ALA A 22 -2.88 -6.43 -7.23
CA ALA A 22 -2.48 -6.95 -5.93
C ALA A 22 -1.21 -6.27 -5.42
N THR A 23 -0.25 -6.01 -6.31
CA THR A 23 0.99 -5.33 -5.93
C THR A 23 0.70 -3.91 -5.45
N ASN A 24 -0.16 -3.18 -6.16
CA ASN A 24 -0.52 -1.82 -5.78
C ASN A 24 -1.28 -1.81 -4.46
N PHE A 25 -2.18 -2.77 -4.26
CA PHE A 25 -2.90 -2.91 -3.00
C PHE A 25 -1.94 -3.16 -1.84
N ALA A 26 -1.01 -4.10 -2.04
CA ALA A 26 -0.03 -4.43 -0.99
C ALA A 26 0.86 -3.23 -0.64
N LYS A 27 1.34 -2.50 -1.64
CA LYS A 27 2.16 -1.32 -1.41
C LYS A 27 1.42 -0.26 -0.60
N LYS A 28 0.17 -0.04 -0.94
CA LYS A 28 -0.66 0.93 -0.23
C LYS A 28 -0.87 0.49 1.23
N GLU A 29 -1.17 -0.78 1.45
CA GLU A 29 -1.41 -1.30 2.81
C GLU A 29 -0.14 -1.26 3.65
N VAL A 30 1.01 -1.60 3.08
CA VAL A 30 2.30 -1.52 3.78
C VAL A 30 2.58 -0.07 4.17
N ALA A 31 2.38 0.87 3.26
CA ALA A 31 2.62 2.28 3.52
C ALA A 31 1.72 2.80 4.63
N LEU A 32 0.45 2.46 4.58
CA LEU A 32 -0.51 2.87 5.60
C LEU A 32 -0.15 2.28 6.97
N GLY A 33 0.27 1.01 6.98
CA GLY A 33 0.69 0.37 8.21
C GLY A 33 1.89 1.07 8.84
N PHE A 34 2.90 1.40 8.05
CA PHE A 34 4.07 2.12 8.55
C PHE A 34 3.69 3.50 9.08
N TYR A 35 2.83 4.21 8.36
CA TYR A 35 2.43 5.54 8.80
C TYR A 35 1.60 5.49 10.08
N MET A 36 0.59 4.63 10.12
CA MET A 36 -0.39 4.62 11.21
C MET A 36 0.11 3.89 12.46
N GLN A 37 0.93 2.85 12.30
CA GLN A 37 1.36 2.01 13.42
C GLN A 37 2.78 2.30 13.88
N LYS A 38 3.64 2.76 12.98
CA LYS A 38 5.06 2.96 13.28
C LYS A 38 5.50 4.42 13.22
N GLY A 39 4.60 5.32 12.88
CA GLY A 39 4.93 6.74 12.83
C GLY A 39 5.84 7.16 11.68
N GLY A 40 5.77 6.44 10.57
CA GLY A 40 6.56 6.81 9.39
C GLY A 40 6.14 8.16 8.83
N SER A 41 7.04 8.83 8.13
CA SER A 41 6.74 10.13 7.54
C SER A 41 5.81 10.01 6.35
N VAL A 42 4.96 11.02 6.16
CA VAL A 42 4.05 11.07 5.01
C VAL A 42 4.83 11.01 3.70
N ALA A 43 5.94 11.78 3.64
CA ALA A 43 6.74 11.84 2.41
C ALA A 43 7.26 10.46 2.00
N LEU A 44 7.83 9.70 2.93
CA LEU A 44 8.39 8.39 2.63
C LEU A 44 7.31 7.34 2.43
N CYS A 45 6.27 7.36 3.23
CA CYS A 45 5.18 6.39 3.11
C CYS A 45 4.41 6.57 1.80
N SER A 46 4.20 7.81 1.36
CA SER A 46 3.54 8.04 0.09
C SER A 46 4.37 7.49 -1.07
N GLN A 47 5.71 7.55 -0.97
CA GLN A 47 6.59 6.97 -1.98
C GLN A 47 6.44 5.44 -2.04
N ILE A 48 6.32 4.80 -0.89
CA ILE A 48 6.08 3.35 -0.84
C ILE A 48 4.78 3.00 -1.56
N ALA A 49 3.74 3.79 -1.32
CA ALA A 49 2.43 3.56 -1.93
C ALA A 49 2.38 3.95 -3.41
N GLY A 50 3.37 4.69 -3.91
CA GLY A 50 3.34 5.19 -5.28
C GLY A 50 2.31 6.31 -5.47
N MET A 51 2.05 7.09 -4.45
CA MET A 51 1.06 8.16 -4.45
C MET A 51 1.71 9.50 -4.12
N SER A 52 1.01 10.59 -4.45
CA SER A 52 1.38 11.90 -3.93
C SER A 52 1.04 11.94 -2.44
N GLU A 53 1.67 12.87 -1.71
CA GLU A 53 1.38 13.02 -0.28
C GLU A 53 -0.09 13.35 -0.05
N LYS A 54 -0.67 14.16 -0.92
CA LYS A 54 -2.07 14.54 -0.82
C LYS A 54 -2.99 13.32 -0.97
N GLU A 55 -2.72 12.49 -1.96
CA GLU A 55 -3.50 11.26 -2.19
C GLU A 55 -3.34 10.30 -1.01
N PHE A 56 -2.12 10.19 -0.50
CA PHE A 56 -1.85 9.32 0.62
C PHE A 56 -2.62 9.76 1.86
N LEU A 57 -2.68 11.05 2.13
CA LEU A 57 -3.43 11.58 3.27
C LEU A 57 -4.92 11.34 3.14
N VAL A 58 -5.46 11.36 1.94
CA VAL A 58 -6.86 11.01 1.71
C VAL A 58 -7.11 9.55 2.10
N GLU A 59 -6.20 8.65 1.72
CA GLU A 59 -6.30 7.24 2.09
C GLU A 59 -6.23 7.04 3.62
N VAL A 60 -5.34 7.77 4.28
CA VAL A 60 -5.22 7.72 5.74
C VAL A 60 -6.54 8.15 6.39
N LYS A 61 -7.12 9.22 5.88
CA LYS A 61 -8.37 9.75 6.41
C LYS A 61 -9.52 8.76 6.26
N ASP A 62 -9.56 8.05 5.13
CA ASP A 62 -10.59 7.05 4.88
C ASP A 62 -10.48 5.85 5.82
N ARG A 63 -9.28 5.62 6.40
CA ARG A 63 -9.04 4.49 7.27
C ARG A 63 -9.33 4.77 8.75
N LYS A 64 -9.54 6.01 9.08
CA LYS A 64 -9.81 6.38 10.49
C LYS A 64 -11.24 6.17 10.88
#